data_dea7d530108b36ebb70968a68e7e4f31
#
_entry.id   dea7d530108b36ebb70968a68e7e4f31
#
_cell.length_a   1.000
_cell.length_b   1.000
_cell.length_c   1.000
_cell.angle_alpha   90.00
_cell.angle_beta   90.00
_cell.angle_gamma   90.00
#
_symmetry.space_group_name_H-M   'P 1'
#
loop_
_entity.id
_entity.type
_entity.pdbx_description
1 polymer ?
#
loop_
_entity_poly.entity_id
_entity_poly.type
_entity_poly.pdbx_seq_one_letter_code
_entity_poly.pdbx_strand_id
1 'polypeptide(L)'
;MLDQAFEALKTFDFGTPLSDVQAIDDAAVAAHDDAEVRRDLEQRLIAALGLDISRDAKDYVCRKLALVGAAAAVPALASLLSSEENSHLARHALERIPGPEAADALASAATNLSGKLQIGAIGSLGVRGETNAVETLTSLLKERDAMVVRSAALSLGSIGGNESAQA
;
A
#
# COMPACT_ATOMS: atom_id res chain seq x y z
N MET A 1 2.69 -6.87 26.37
CA MET A 1 1.58 -7.30 25.47
C MET A 1 1.90 -7.01 24.01
N LEU A 2 2.20 -5.77 23.62
CA LEU A 2 2.49 -5.44 22.20
C LEU A 2 3.74 -6.18 21.66
N ASP A 3 4.84 -6.24 22.42
CA ASP A 3 6.05 -6.99 22.02
C ASP A 3 5.77 -8.48 21.78
N GLN A 4 4.91 -9.09 22.62
CA GLN A 4 4.52 -10.50 22.46
C GLN A 4 3.71 -10.71 21.17
N ALA A 5 2.84 -9.76 20.80
CA ALA A 5 2.07 -9.83 19.57
C ALA A 5 2.98 -9.72 18.31
N PHE A 6 4.04 -8.88 18.38
CA PHE A 6 5.02 -8.80 17.30
C PHE A 6 5.93 -10.05 17.23
N GLU A 7 6.21 -10.72 18.37
CA GLU A 7 6.86 -12.02 18.34
C GLU A 7 5.96 -13.10 17.74
N ALA A 8 4.66 -13.13 18.10
CA ALA A 8 3.69 -14.05 17.51
C ALA A 8 3.52 -13.83 16.00
N LEU A 9 3.62 -12.57 15.53
CA LEU A 9 3.54 -12.22 14.11
C LEU A 9 4.62 -12.91 13.26
N LYS A 10 5.78 -13.25 13.83
CA LYS A 10 6.86 -13.94 13.12
C LYS A 10 6.50 -15.35 12.64
N THR A 11 5.56 -15.98 13.34
CA THR A 11 5.05 -17.32 13.03
C THR A 11 3.57 -17.32 12.64
N PHE A 12 3.01 -16.12 12.47
CA PHE A 12 1.60 -15.94 12.07
C PHE A 12 1.39 -16.43 10.65
N ASP A 13 0.38 -17.28 10.45
CA ASP A 13 0.03 -17.84 9.15
C ASP A 13 -1.45 -18.22 9.11
N PHE A 14 -1.95 -18.72 8.00
CA PHE A 14 -3.32 -19.17 7.84
C PHE A 14 -3.74 -20.11 8.98
N GLY A 15 -4.86 -19.77 9.63
CA GLY A 15 -5.39 -20.54 10.76
C GLY A 15 -4.82 -20.19 12.13
N THR A 16 -3.82 -19.29 12.22
CA THR A 16 -3.36 -18.75 13.50
C THR A 16 -4.46 -17.90 14.14
N PRO A 17 -4.75 -18.07 15.46
CA PRO A 17 -5.74 -17.26 16.13
C PRO A 17 -5.39 -15.77 16.10
N LEU A 18 -6.34 -14.92 15.72
CA LEU A 18 -6.16 -13.47 15.74
C LEU A 18 -5.90 -12.91 17.15
N SER A 19 -6.30 -13.64 18.18
CA SER A 19 -6.00 -13.30 19.59
C SER A 19 -4.52 -13.11 19.85
N ASP A 20 -3.65 -13.82 19.12
CA ASP A 20 -2.20 -13.78 19.32
C ASP A 20 -1.59 -12.45 18.88
N VAL A 21 -2.24 -11.76 17.95
CA VAL A 21 -1.85 -10.45 17.42
C VAL A 21 -2.79 -9.31 17.83
N GLN A 22 -3.80 -9.59 18.69
CA GLN A 22 -4.83 -8.64 19.12
C GLN A 22 -4.26 -7.33 19.66
N ALA A 23 -3.14 -7.38 20.38
CA ALA A 23 -2.51 -6.16 20.92
C ALA A 23 -2.02 -5.19 19.84
N ILE A 24 -1.78 -5.66 18.61
CA ILE A 24 -1.48 -4.80 17.45
C ILE A 24 -2.76 -4.11 16.97
N ASP A 25 -3.90 -4.81 16.98
CA ASP A 25 -5.19 -4.22 16.64
C ASP A 25 -5.60 -3.15 17.64
N ASP A 26 -5.43 -3.43 18.93
CA ASP A 26 -5.71 -2.49 20.01
C ASP A 26 -4.82 -1.23 19.91
N ALA A 27 -3.54 -1.41 19.57
CA ALA A 27 -2.61 -0.31 19.32
C ALA A 27 -3.00 0.50 18.08
N ALA A 28 -3.51 -0.15 17.01
CA ALA A 28 -3.99 0.54 15.81
C ALA A 28 -5.23 1.41 16.10
N VAL A 29 -6.10 0.96 16.99
CA VAL A 29 -7.25 1.76 17.48
C VAL A 29 -6.75 2.96 18.30
N ALA A 30 -5.84 2.73 19.25
CA ALA A 30 -5.29 3.79 20.10
C ALA A 30 -4.50 4.84 19.29
N ALA A 31 -3.86 4.43 18.19
CA ALA A 31 -3.13 5.30 17.28
C ALA A 31 -4.01 6.36 16.57
N HIS A 32 -5.33 6.23 16.65
CA HIS A 32 -6.24 7.25 16.11
C HIS A 32 -6.13 8.58 16.88
N ASP A 33 -6.05 8.49 18.18
CA ASP A 33 -6.04 9.67 19.07
C ASP A 33 -4.65 9.97 19.68
N ASP A 34 -3.66 9.09 19.47
CA ASP A 34 -2.31 9.20 20.03
C ASP A 34 -1.23 9.09 18.95
N ALA A 35 -0.59 10.23 18.65
CA ALA A 35 0.44 10.31 17.62
C ALA A 35 1.75 9.58 18.01
N GLU A 36 2.03 9.40 19.30
CA GLU A 36 3.23 8.66 19.74
C GLU A 36 3.00 7.15 19.56
N VAL A 37 1.84 6.65 19.98
CA VAL A 37 1.40 5.28 19.72
C VAL A 37 1.40 4.97 18.23
N ARG A 38 0.87 5.90 17.41
CA ARG A 38 0.86 5.77 15.95
C ARG A 38 2.26 5.60 15.38
N ARG A 39 3.19 6.45 15.80
CA ARG A 39 4.57 6.43 15.31
C ARG A 39 5.33 5.17 15.74
N ASP A 40 5.19 4.74 17.00
CA ASP A 40 5.80 3.51 17.51
C ASP A 40 5.26 2.30 16.74
N LEU A 41 3.94 2.22 16.57
CA LEU A 41 3.29 1.15 15.83
C LEU A 41 3.73 1.10 14.37
N GLU A 42 3.77 2.24 13.68
CA GLU A 42 4.24 2.33 12.29
C GLU A 42 5.68 1.79 12.17
N GLN A 43 6.59 2.21 13.04
CA GLN A 43 7.99 1.77 13.01
C GLN A 43 8.12 0.26 13.21
N ARG A 44 7.36 -0.32 14.13
CA ARG A 44 7.34 -1.77 14.38
C ARG A 44 6.78 -2.55 13.19
N LEU A 45 5.71 -2.06 12.56
CA LEU A 45 5.13 -2.66 11.37
C LEU A 45 6.10 -2.61 10.17
N ILE A 46 6.81 -1.49 9.98
CA ILE A 46 7.87 -1.36 8.97
C ILE A 46 8.98 -2.39 9.22
N ALA A 47 9.44 -2.51 10.47
CA ALA A 47 10.46 -3.48 10.84
C ALA A 47 9.99 -4.92 10.57
N ALA A 48 8.73 -5.23 10.85
CA ALA A 48 8.15 -6.55 10.59
C ALA A 48 8.14 -6.92 9.10
N LEU A 49 7.90 -5.97 8.19
CA LEU A 49 7.98 -6.22 6.74
C LEU A 49 9.39 -6.60 6.26
N GLY A 50 10.43 -6.21 7.00
CA GLY A 50 11.81 -6.58 6.72
C GLY A 50 12.19 -7.99 7.17
N LEU A 51 11.31 -8.69 7.90
CA LEU A 51 11.55 -10.04 8.38
C LEU A 51 11.07 -11.09 7.36
N ASP A 52 11.59 -12.31 7.51
CA ASP A 52 11.10 -13.46 6.77
C ASP A 52 9.83 -14.01 7.44
N ILE A 53 8.71 -13.37 7.17
CA ILE A 53 7.38 -13.72 7.67
C ILE A 53 6.50 -14.24 6.55
N SER A 54 5.46 -14.99 6.92
CA SER A 54 4.51 -15.55 5.96
C SER A 54 3.83 -14.47 5.11
N ARG A 55 3.22 -14.90 4.01
CA ARG A 55 2.39 -14.01 3.19
C ARG A 55 1.21 -13.45 3.97
N ASP A 56 0.59 -14.25 4.83
CA ASP A 56 -0.56 -13.84 5.63
C ASP A 56 -0.15 -12.82 6.71
N ALA A 57 1.04 -13.00 7.32
CA ALA A 57 1.62 -11.99 8.19
C ALA A 57 1.91 -10.68 7.45
N LYS A 58 2.44 -10.73 6.22
CA LYS A 58 2.63 -9.53 5.38
C LYS A 58 1.31 -8.85 5.03
N ASP A 59 0.26 -9.61 4.70
CA ASP A 59 -1.09 -9.06 4.47
C ASP A 59 -1.60 -8.33 5.71
N TYR A 60 -1.50 -8.98 6.88
CA TYR A 60 -1.88 -8.38 8.14
C TYR A 60 -1.14 -7.05 8.40
N VAL A 61 0.19 -7.04 8.25
CA VAL A 61 1.02 -5.85 8.43
C VAL A 61 0.64 -4.74 7.44
N CYS A 62 0.49 -5.06 6.15
CA CYS A 62 0.09 -4.08 5.13
C CYS A 62 -1.28 -3.47 5.42
N ARG A 63 -2.24 -4.26 5.91
CA ARG A 63 -3.55 -3.73 6.33
C ARG A 63 -3.43 -2.77 7.52
N LYS A 64 -2.54 -3.03 8.48
CA LYS A 64 -2.30 -2.10 9.59
C LYS A 64 -1.60 -0.83 9.11
N LEU A 65 -0.60 -0.94 8.23
CA LEU A 65 0.03 0.22 7.61
C LEU A 65 -0.94 1.06 6.77
N ALA A 66 -1.97 0.45 6.18
CA ALA A 66 -3.05 1.19 5.52
C ALA A 66 -3.85 2.10 6.47
N LEU A 67 -3.84 1.82 7.78
CA LEU A 67 -4.56 2.59 8.80
C LEU A 67 -3.68 3.62 9.49
N VAL A 68 -2.42 3.24 9.82
CA VAL A 68 -1.55 4.06 10.66
C VAL A 68 -0.35 4.62 9.93
N GLY A 69 -0.03 4.09 8.74
CA GLY A 69 1.17 4.43 7.98
C GLY A 69 1.20 5.87 7.48
N ALA A 70 2.41 6.37 7.34
CA ALA A 70 2.75 7.66 6.77
C ALA A 70 3.92 7.50 5.77
N ALA A 71 4.55 8.60 5.37
CA ALA A 71 5.65 8.59 4.41
C ALA A 71 6.80 7.62 4.79
N ALA A 72 7.04 7.40 6.09
CA ALA A 72 8.09 6.49 6.56
C ALA A 72 7.86 5.03 6.14
N ALA A 73 6.61 4.59 5.98
CA ALA A 73 6.28 3.23 5.56
C ALA A 73 6.44 3.00 4.04
N VAL A 74 6.47 4.07 3.23
CA VAL A 74 6.47 3.98 1.76
C VAL A 74 7.64 3.17 1.21
N PRO A 75 8.91 3.35 1.64
CA PRO A 75 10.03 2.58 1.08
C PRO A 75 9.88 1.06 1.30
N ALA A 76 9.42 0.64 2.48
CA ALA A 76 9.22 -0.77 2.79
C ALA A 76 8.08 -1.39 1.93
N LEU A 77 6.97 -0.66 1.78
CA LEU A 77 5.86 -1.09 0.91
C LEU A 77 6.26 -1.10 -0.56
N ALA A 78 7.00 -0.08 -1.03
CA ALA A 78 7.47 0.00 -2.41
C ALA A 78 8.36 -1.18 -2.80
N SER A 79 9.17 -1.71 -1.87
CA SER A 79 10.00 -2.89 -2.12
C SER A 79 9.20 -4.14 -2.47
N LEU A 80 7.94 -4.22 -2.05
CA LEU A 80 7.03 -5.33 -2.34
C LEU A 80 6.32 -5.21 -3.70
N LEU A 81 6.33 -4.03 -4.34
CA LEU A 81 5.60 -3.79 -5.59
C LEU A 81 6.08 -4.65 -6.76
N SER A 82 7.33 -5.08 -6.74
CA SER A 82 7.91 -5.99 -7.75
C SER A 82 7.64 -7.47 -7.50
N SER A 83 7.04 -7.83 -6.37
CA SER A 83 6.67 -9.20 -6.02
C SER A 83 5.29 -9.54 -6.56
N GLU A 84 5.16 -10.56 -7.43
CA GLU A 84 3.86 -11.00 -7.91
C GLU A 84 2.93 -11.45 -6.77
N GLU A 85 3.49 -12.02 -5.73
CA GLU A 85 2.75 -12.52 -4.56
C GLU A 85 2.27 -11.38 -3.65
N ASN A 86 3.10 -10.35 -3.44
CA ASN A 86 2.88 -9.37 -2.38
C ASN A 86 2.49 -7.97 -2.91
N SER A 87 2.62 -7.72 -4.22
CA SER A 87 2.39 -6.40 -4.82
C SER A 87 1.02 -5.81 -4.48
N HIS A 88 -0.04 -6.64 -4.47
CA HIS A 88 -1.38 -6.14 -4.19
C HIS A 88 -1.58 -5.75 -2.72
N LEU A 89 -0.85 -6.38 -1.78
CA LEU A 89 -0.84 -6.04 -0.36
C LEU A 89 -0.24 -4.65 -0.16
N ALA A 90 0.92 -4.43 -0.78
CA ALA A 90 1.61 -3.14 -0.73
C ALA A 90 0.78 -2.02 -1.38
N ARG A 91 0.19 -2.28 -2.55
CA ARG A 91 -0.66 -1.31 -3.24
C ARG A 91 -1.87 -0.90 -2.39
N HIS A 92 -2.53 -1.86 -1.73
CA HIS A 92 -3.64 -1.58 -0.83
C HIS A 92 -3.26 -0.61 0.30
N ALA A 93 -2.06 -0.75 0.86
CA ALA A 93 -1.55 0.19 1.87
C ALA A 93 -1.20 1.54 1.26
N LEU A 94 -0.45 1.56 0.14
CA LEU A 94 -0.05 2.79 -0.54
C LEU A 94 -1.24 3.61 -1.06
N GLU A 95 -2.35 2.98 -1.42
CA GLU A 95 -3.58 3.66 -1.80
C GLU A 95 -4.17 4.53 -0.69
N ARG A 96 -3.88 4.23 0.59
CA ARG A 96 -4.44 4.89 1.77
C ARG A 96 -3.46 5.80 2.51
N ILE A 97 -2.16 5.55 2.38
CA ILE A 97 -1.13 6.37 3.00
C ILE A 97 -1.18 7.77 2.37
N PRO A 98 -1.36 8.84 3.17
CA PRO A 98 -1.41 10.20 2.65
C PRO A 98 -0.02 10.68 2.18
N GLY A 99 -0.01 11.69 1.34
CA GLY A 99 1.21 12.34 0.88
C GLY A 99 1.68 11.88 -0.50
N PRO A 100 2.55 12.68 -1.11
CA PRO A 100 3.02 12.45 -2.48
C PRO A 100 3.94 11.23 -2.62
N GLU A 101 4.64 10.82 -1.54
CA GLU A 101 5.61 9.74 -1.57
C GLU A 101 4.99 8.41 -2.00
N ALA A 102 3.75 8.15 -1.54
CA ALA A 102 3.02 6.93 -1.91
C ALA A 102 2.58 6.97 -3.38
N ALA A 103 2.15 8.13 -3.89
CA ALA A 103 1.83 8.32 -5.29
C ALA A 103 3.08 8.16 -6.18
N ASP A 104 4.21 8.74 -5.77
CA ASP A 104 5.48 8.64 -6.49
C ASP A 104 5.98 7.19 -6.57
N ALA A 105 5.85 6.42 -5.48
CA ALA A 105 6.19 5.00 -5.46
C ALA A 105 5.33 4.19 -6.45
N LEU A 106 4.01 4.46 -6.50
CA LEU A 106 3.10 3.83 -7.45
C LEU A 106 3.38 4.26 -8.88
N ALA A 107 3.69 5.55 -9.12
CA ALA A 107 4.07 6.07 -10.44
C ALA A 107 5.37 5.44 -10.95
N SER A 108 6.36 5.30 -10.07
CA SER A 108 7.59 4.58 -10.37
C SER A 108 7.32 3.12 -10.73
N ALA A 109 6.46 2.44 -10.00
CA ALA A 109 6.08 1.06 -10.32
C ALA A 109 5.31 0.96 -11.65
N ALA A 110 4.42 1.91 -11.95
CA ALA A 110 3.67 1.98 -13.20
C ALA A 110 4.56 2.18 -14.43
N THR A 111 5.72 2.82 -14.27
CA THR A 111 6.66 3.08 -15.37
C THR A 111 7.76 2.03 -15.50
N ASN A 112 8.19 1.42 -14.39
CA ASN A 112 9.37 0.54 -14.37
C ASN A 112 9.04 -0.96 -14.31
N LEU A 113 7.82 -1.34 -13.93
CA LEU A 113 7.36 -2.73 -13.96
C LEU A 113 6.65 -3.05 -15.27
N SER A 114 6.28 -4.31 -15.45
CA SER A 114 5.58 -4.79 -16.64
C SER A 114 4.41 -5.74 -16.28
N GLY A 115 3.54 -6.00 -17.26
CA GLY A 115 2.46 -6.96 -17.14
C GLY A 115 1.50 -6.64 -15.99
N LYS A 116 1.13 -7.66 -15.20
CA LYS A 116 0.13 -7.53 -14.12
C LYS A 116 0.56 -6.56 -13.02
N LEU A 117 1.87 -6.48 -12.73
CA LEU A 117 2.40 -5.59 -11.71
C LEU A 117 2.23 -4.12 -12.13
N GLN A 118 2.58 -3.81 -13.37
CA GLN A 118 2.39 -2.48 -13.97
C GLN A 118 0.92 -2.07 -13.98
N ILE A 119 0.05 -2.94 -14.51
CA ILE A 119 -1.39 -2.69 -14.58
C ILE A 119 -1.97 -2.44 -13.18
N GLY A 120 -1.52 -3.23 -12.19
CA GLY A 120 -1.92 -3.03 -10.80
C GLY A 120 -1.51 -1.66 -10.25
N ALA A 121 -0.28 -1.22 -10.49
CA ALA A 121 0.21 0.09 -10.04
C ALA A 121 -0.55 1.24 -10.71
N ILE A 122 -0.85 1.13 -12.02
CA ILE A 122 -1.69 2.07 -12.76
C ILE A 122 -3.08 2.18 -12.12
N GLY A 123 -3.71 1.04 -11.81
CA GLY A 123 -5.02 1.03 -11.16
C GLY A 123 -5.00 1.71 -9.80
N SER A 124 -3.96 1.48 -9.00
CA SER A 124 -3.80 2.11 -7.68
C SER A 124 -3.62 3.63 -7.77
N LEU A 125 -2.97 4.17 -8.81
CA LEU A 125 -2.92 5.61 -9.08
C LEU A 125 -4.32 6.18 -9.32
N GLY A 126 -5.15 5.46 -10.08
CA GLY A 126 -6.55 5.85 -10.32
C GLY A 126 -7.39 5.83 -9.03
N VAL A 127 -7.16 4.84 -8.14
CA VAL A 127 -7.85 4.75 -6.83
C VAL A 127 -7.47 5.93 -5.93
N ARG A 128 -6.19 6.35 -5.92
CA ARG A 128 -5.76 7.53 -5.15
C ARG A 128 -6.41 8.82 -5.64
N GLY A 129 -6.65 8.93 -6.94
CA GLY A 129 -7.36 10.08 -7.52
C GLY A 129 -6.56 11.39 -7.50
N GLU A 130 -5.25 11.34 -7.30
CA GLU A 130 -4.41 12.53 -7.20
C GLU A 130 -3.99 13.06 -8.58
N THR A 131 -4.08 14.37 -8.77
CA THR A 131 -3.78 15.03 -10.06
C THR A 131 -2.32 14.94 -10.47
N ASN A 132 -1.39 14.76 -9.52
CA ASN A 132 0.03 14.55 -9.82
C ASN A 132 0.32 13.26 -10.60
N ALA A 133 -0.60 12.28 -10.60
CA ALA A 133 -0.50 11.07 -11.40
C ALA A 133 -0.87 11.24 -12.88
N VAL A 134 -1.52 12.36 -13.25
CA VAL A 134 -2.06 12.58 -14.60
C VAL A 134 -0.96 12.56 -15.66
N GLU A 135 0.19 13.18 -15.42
CA GLU A 135 1.30 13.19 -16.37
C GLU A 135 1.82 11.79 -16.65
N THR A 136 2.07 11.00 -15.59
CA THR A 136 2.51 9.61 -15.71
C THR A 136 1.49 8.78 -16.48
N LEU A 137 0.21 8.84 -16.12
CA LEU A 137 -0.85 8.09 -16.77
C LEU A 137 -1.03 8.49 -18.25
N THR A 138 -0.90 9.79 -18.57
CA THR A 138 -0.96 10.29 -19.94
C THR A 138 0.19 9.77 -20.80
N SER A 139 1.39 9.63 -20.23
CA SER A 139 2.54 9.04 -20.92
C SER A 139 2.31 7.58 -21.30
N LEU A 140 1.66 6.82 -20.43
CA LEU A 140 1.34 5.39 -20.62
C LEU A 140 0.26 5.15 -21.69
N LEU A 141 -0.52 6.16 -22.09
CA LEU A 141 -1.42 6.05 -23.25
C LEU A 141 -0.69 5.83 -24.58
N LYS A 142 0.62 6.10 -24.63
CA LYS A 142 1.45 5.92 -25.83
C LYS A 142 2.13 4.55 -25.90
N GLU A 143 1.91 3.71 -24.89
CA GLU A 143 2.48 2.36 -24.83
C GLU A 143 1.85 1.45 -25.89
N ARG A 144 2.58 0.37 -26.24
CA ARG A 144 2.10 -0.62 -27.23
C ARG A 144 1.17 -1.67 -26.63
N ASP A 145 1.25 -1.88 -25.33
CA ASP A 145 0.41 -2.85 -24.64
C ASP A 145 -1.00 -2.26 -24.43
N ALA A 146 -1.97 -2.85 -25.11
CA ALA A 146 -3.37 -2.41 -25.05
C ALA A 146 -3.97 -2.48 -23.64
N MET A 147 -3.47 -3.39 -22.77
CA MET A 147 -3.94 -3.50 -21.40
C MET A 147 -3.40 -2.34 -20.55
N VAL A 148 -2.14 -1.94 -20.78
CA VAL A 148 -1.54 -0.76 -20.13
C VAL A 148 -2.29 0.50 -20.53
N VAL A 149 -2.52 0.71 -21.85
CA VAL A 149 -3.27 1.86 -22.39
C VAL A 149 -4.67 1.93 -21.80
N ARG A 150 -5.38 0.80 -21.79
CA ARG A 150 -6.73 0.72 -21.23
C ARG A 150 -6.74 1.07 -19.74
N SER A 151 -5.81 0.51 -18.96
CA SER A 151 -5.73 0.77 -17.52
C SER A 151 -5.43 2.23 -17.23
N ALA A 152 -4.50 2.83 -17.98
CA ALA A 152 -4.16 4.25 -17.85
C ALA A 152 -5.36 5.16 -18.18
N ALA A 153 -6.10 4.85 -19.26
CA ALA A 153 -7.30 5.61 -19.65
C ALA A 153 -8.40 5.53 -18.57
N LEU A 154 -8.63 4.34 -17.99
CA LEU A 154 -9.60 4.17 -16.92
C LEU A 154 -9.19 4.94 -15.66
N SER A 155 -7.90 4.90 -15.28
CA SER A 155 -7.39 5.63 -14.13
C SER A 155 -7.48 7.15 -14.31
N LEU A 156 -7.19 7.67 -15.51
CA LEU A 156 -7.40 9.09 -15.84
C LEU A 156 -8.88 9.48 -15.75
N GLY A 157 -9.78 8.61 -16.22
CA GLY A 157 -11.23 8.84 -16.10
C GLY A 157 -11.69 8.89 -14.64
N SER A 158 -11.11 8.06 -13.77
CA SER A 158 -11.40 8.07 -12.32
C SER A 158 -10.95 9.36 -11.65
N ILE A 159 -9.76 9.88 -12.01
CA ILE A 159 -9.21 11.13 -11.48
C ILE A 159 -10.08 12.32 -11.92
N GLY A 160 -10.36 12.43 -13.22
CA GLY A 160 -11.20 13.51 -13.76
C GLY A 160 -12.65 13.45 -13.27
N GLY A 161 -13.21 12.25 -13.05
CA GLY A 161 -14.53 12.07 -12.45
C GLY A 161 -14.60 12.59 -11.01
N ASN A 162 -13.53 12.41 -10.23
CA ASN A 162 -13.45 12.91 -8.86
C ASN A 162 -13.42 14.45 -8.83
N GLU A 163 -12.68 15.09 -9.73
CA GLU A 163 -12.67 16.56 -9.87
C GLU A 163 -14.06 17.11 -10.23
N SER A 164 -14.75 16.45 -11.16
CA SER A 164 -16.10 16.83 -11.56
C SER A 164 -17.14 16.66 -10.46
N ALA A 165 -16.93 15.73 -9.53
CA ALA A 165 -17.82 15.48 -8.39
C ALA A 165 -17.61 16.45 -7.22
N GLN A 166 -16.48 17.16 -7.19
CA GLN A 166 -16.15 18.16 -6.16
C GLN A 166 -16.50 19.61 -6.57
N ALA A 167 -16.87 19.82 -7.83
CA ALA A 167 -17.30 21.11 -8.37
C ALA A 167 -18.82 21.24 -8.36
#